data_f0202a1a711791f0d98b0033abad8274
#
_entry.id   f0202a1a711791f0d98b0033abad8274
#
_cell.length_a   1.000
_cell.length_b   1.000
_cell.length_c   1.000
_cell.angle_alpha   90.00
_cell.angle_beta   90.00
_cell.angle_gamma   90.00
#
_symmetry.space_group_name_H-M   'P 1'
#
loop_
_entity.id
_entity.type
_entity.pdbx_description
1 polymer ?
#
loop_
_entity_poly.entity_id
_entity_poly.type
_entity_poly.pdbx_seq_one_letter_code
_entity_poly.pdbx_strand_id
1 'polypeptide(L)'
;MPAANPKLPSKASLRSTGRPVSKVWMFSHECAGLAQAGGLGEAVAGLSKTLALDSKLDVSVFLPSHGRHLDPSIRESYGLQGLATFIAQGHRTGVNGLWYNYLAGMEKGSRDGVNYFLAKGLDSATSKWLDDPVIYDHEATFEKMSLLARTVGSYADYLISMGRARELPDLIHAHDWHMVPAGVLVKQRLAERGMAVPLVLTVHLLSGVILPWHYASEEWCGIRDIPYSLRTNVKRVSTLKFSQIWQDVCRNSLEKFGCYIADYVTSVSNTYLRNDVSTYVGNTIRGKSGHIYNGCDWNPAIIESSIVAVEFEKIRPGLIDGAPKRWDLREYLLTKAISKIEKESEIKGPARLRDGSRKKEDGSIETFRSDGPLVLMTGRLSPQKGVDLLLDAIPLVRSAIPETKFLLFLLPSNDSDLTKTTLERARKYPDNARVILGRHPSIYLLSHLAADVYAMPSRSEPFGISALEAMITGNPVVGTSVGGITETVVDLSAKGESGTGILVPPENVAKLAQSLVSLLTIMQLDELGQRGKRDDAGISRKILVQSMARMVAKNRNLGSKIRENCRNRVAEKFRWTNAGQMALNRYSVARSLALKTLQK
;
A
#
# COMPACT_ATOMS: atom_id res chain seq x y z
N MET A 1 -30.27 22.52 -34.36
CA MET A 1 -29.24 23.57 -34.46
C MET A 1 -28.00 23.05 -33.79
N PRO A 2 -26.81 23.06 -34.39
CA PRO A 2 -25.60 22.60 -33.72
C PRO A 2 -25.25 23.62 -32.62
N ALA A 3 -25.05 23.11 -31.40
CA ALA A 3 -24.63 23.88 -30.24
C ALA A 3 -23.27 24.54 -30.53
N ALA A 4 -23.21 25.85 -30.34
CA ALA A 4 -21.98 26.63 -30.52
C ALA A 4 -20.87 26.08 -29.61
N ASN A 5 -19.72 25.76 -30.20
CA ASN A 5 -18.51 25.38 -29.46
C ASN A 5 -18.18 26.50 -28.44
N PRO A 6 -18.14 26.19 -27.13
CA PRO A 6 -17.74 27.18 -26.14
C PRO A 6 -16.29 27.58 -26.41
N LYS A 7 -16.06 28.86 -26.67
CA LYS A 7 -14.70 29.41 -26.77
C LYS A 7 -13.99 29.17 -25.43
N LEU A 8 -12.80 28.58 -25.49
CA LEU A 8 -11.92 28.49 -24.31
C LEU A 8 -11.74 29.89 -23.71
N PRO A 9 -11.87 30.07 -22.39
CA PRO A 9 -11.66 31.36 -21.75
C PRO A 9 -10.25 31.88 -22.06
N SER A 10 -10.14 33.17 -22.31
CA SER A 10 -8.85 33.82 -22.56
C SER A 10 -7.93 33.64 -21.36
N LYS A 11 -6.62 33.55 -21.58
CA LYS A 11 -5.60 33.35 -20.52
C LYS A 11 -5.72 34.31 -19.32
N ALA A 12 -6.33 35.48 -19.53
CA ALA A 12 -6.54 36.52 -18.51
C ALA A 12 -7.68 36.21 -17.52
N SER A 13 -8.56 35.25 -17.80
CA SER A 13 -9.73 34.93 -16.97
C SER A 13 -9.49 33.79 -15.95
N LEU A 14 -8.34 33.14 -15.98
CA LEU A 14 -8.00 32.07 -15.05
C LEU A 14 -7.67 32.66 -13.67
N ARG A 15 -8.62 32.65 -12.76
CA ARG A 15 -8.41 33.08 -11.38
C ARG A 15 -7.56 32.06 -10.64
N SER A 16 -6.28 32.40 -10.43
CA SER A 16 -5.46 31.77 -9.41
C SER A 16 -5.96 32.24 -8.04
N THR A 17 -6.54 31.37 -7.26
CA THR A 17 -6.77 31.68 -5.84
C THR A 17 -5.40 31.72 -5.17
N GLY A 18 -4.88 32.89 -4.81
CA GLY A 18 -3.61 33.08 -4.10
C GLY A 18 -3.58 32.44 -2.69
N ARG A 19 -4.65 31.73 -2.32
CA ARG A 19 -4.84 31.07 -1.01
C ARG A 19 -4.07 29.75 -0.94
N PRO A 20 -3.55 29.33 0.22
CA PRO A 20 -2.95 28.01 0.40
C PRO A 20 -3.94 26.89 0.06
N VAL A 21 -3.44 25.71 -0.27
CA VAL A 21 -4.30 24.51 -0.45
C VAL A 21 -5.03 24.26 0.86
N SER A 22 -6.34 24.22 0.80
CA SER A 22 -7.20 23.92 1.95
C SER A 22 -8.11 22.72 1.71
N LYS A 23 -8.35 22.39 0.44
CA LYS A 23 -9.25 21.31 0.04
C LYS A 23 -8.60 20.40 -0.99
N VAL A 24 -8.56 19.11 -0.68
CA VAL A 24 -7.93 18.07 -1.52
C VAL A 24 -8.95 17.00 -1.89
N TRP A 25 -9.09 16.74 -3.18
CA TRP A 25 -9.77 15.54 -3.67
C TRP A 25 -8.74 14.48 -3.98
N MET A 26 -8.82 13.36 -3.29
CA MET A 26 -8.02 12.17 -3.54
C MET A 26 -8.82 11.14 -4.32
N PHE A 27 -8.25 10.63 -5.39
CA PHE A 27 -8.83 9.53 -6.17
C PHE A 27 -8.02 8.27 -5.92
N SER A 28 -8.67 7.19 -5.50
CA SER A 28 -8.04 5.90 -5.26
C SER A 28 -8.94 4.74 -5.64
N HIS A 29 -8.32 3.63 -6.00
CA HIS A 29 -9.01 2.36 -6.23
C HIS A 29 -9.23 1.59 -4.92
N GLU A 30 -8.36 1.85 -3.95
CA GLU A 30 -8.37 1.23 -2.62
C GLU A 30 -8.33 2.30 -1.52
N CYS A 31 -8.95 1.98 -0.36
CA CYS A 31 -8.75 2.69 0.89
C CYS A 31 -8.96 1.72 2.06
N ALA A 32 -7.98 1.61 2.95
CA ALA A 32 -8.07 0.71 4.09
C ALA A 32 -9.28 1.05 4.98
N GLY A 33 -9.95 0.01 5.48
CA GLY A 33 -11.21 0.14 6.23
C GLY A 33 -12.46 0.18 5.35
N LEU A 34 -12.33 0.47 4.04
CA LEU A 34 -13.42 0.39 3.06
C LEU A 34 -13.18 -0.76 2.08
N ALA A 35 -12.21 -0.61 1.18
CA ALA A 35 -11.86 -1.61 0.18
C ALA A 35 -10.34 -1.69 0.07
N GLN A 36 -9.76 -2.85 0.34
CA GLN A 36 -8.30 -3.01 0.38
C GLN A 36 -7.87 -4.37 -0.16
N ALA A 37 -6.93 -4.35 -1.08
CA ALA A 37 -6.23 -5.52 -1.58
C ALA A 37 -4.72 -5.48 -1.27
N GLY A 38 -4.16 -4.29 -1.04
CA GLY A 38 -2.73 -4.13 -0.84
C GLY A 38 -2.32 -2.88 -0.06
N GLY A 39 -1.05 -2.51 -0.20
CA GLY A 39 -0.46 -1.35 0.47
C GLY A 39 -0.98 0.01 -0.03
N LEU A 40 -1.62 0.07 -1.20
CA LEU A 40 -2.25 1.27 -1.71
C LEU A 40 -3.38 1.74 -0.76
N GLY A 41 -4.21 0.81 -0.30
CA GLY A 41 -5.28 1.12 0.65
C GLY A 41 -4.76 1.74 1.94
N GLU A 42 -3.71 1.19 2.53
CA GLU A 42 -3.04 1.74 3.73
C GLU A 42 -2.45 3.12 3.46
N ALA A 43 -1.79 3.29 2.31
CA ALA A 43 -1.18 4.56 1.96
C ALA A 43 -2.21 5.69 1.86
N VAL A 44 -3.35 5.43 1.21
CA VAL A 44 -4.42 6.43 1.05
C VAL A 44 -5.10 6.74 2.37
N ALA A 45 -5.45 5.71 3.15
CA ALA A 45 -6.11 5.90 4.44
C ALA A 45 -5.21 6.65 5.42
N GLY A 46 -3.94 6.27 5.55
CA GLY A 46 -3.00 6.92 6.46
C GLY A 46 -2.70 8.37 6.06
N LEU A 47 -2.46 8.62 4.78
CA LEU A 47 -2.17 9.97 4.28
C LEU A 47 -3.39 10.90 4.39
N SER A 48 -4.58 10.44 3.98
CA SER A 48 -5.80 11.25 4.05
C SER A 48 -6.15 11.63 5.47
N LYS A 49 -6.09 10.66 6.40
CA LYS A 49 -6.32 10.88 7.83
C LYS A 49 -5.35 11.92 8.43
N THR A 50 -4.07 11.78 8.19
CA THR A 50 -3.05 12.72 8.69
C THR A 50 -3.24 14.12 8.13
N LEU A 51 -3.55 14.26 6.83
CA LEU A 51 -3.81 15.55 6.22
C LEU A 51 -5.07 16.22 6.80
N ALA A 52 -6.11 15.45 7.10
CA ALA A 52 -7.32 15.97 7.70
C ALA A 52 -7.12 16.37 9.17
N LEU A 53 -6.53 15.52 10.00
CA LEU A 53 -6.42 15.74 11.44
C LEU A 53 -5.27 16.67 11.82
N ASP A 54 -4.08 16.42 11.30
CA ASP A 54 -2.86 17.13 11.71
C ASP A 54 -2.67 18.42 10.92
N SER A 55 -2.97 18.38 9.60
CA SER A 55 -2.82 19.54 8.71
C SER A 55 -4.11 20.35 8.54
N LYS A 56 -5.23 19.87 9.07
CA LYS A 56 -6.56 20.51 9.03
C LYS A 56 -7.04 20.86 7.62
N LEU A 57 -6.67 20.01 6.64
CA LEU A 57 -7.20 20.12 5.29
C LEU A 57 -8.59 19.47 5.22
N ASP A 58 -9.46 20.02 4.37
CA ASP A 58 -10.69 19.35 3.96
C ASP A 58 -10.34 18.29 2.90
N VAL A 59 -10.22 17.04 3.34
CA VAL A 59 -9.83 15.92 2.49
C VAL A 59 -11.05 15.09 2.13
N SER A 60 -11.25 14.88 0.82
CA SER A 60 -12.28 14.01 0.28
C SER A 60 -11.65 12.88 -0.53
N VAL A 61 -11.92 11.63 -0.18
CA VAL A 61 -11.46 10.44 -0.89
C VAL A 61 -12.60 9.87 -1.72
N PHE A 62 -12.36 9.73 -3.02
CA PHE A 62 -13.31 9.16 -3.98
C PHE A 62 -12.79 7.81 -4.47
N LEU A 63 -13.66 6.80 -4.43
CA LEU A 63 -13.34 5.44 -4.87
C LEU A 63 -14.58 4.73 -5.45
N PRO A 64 -14.42 3.67 -6.26
CA PRO A 64 -15.54 2.77 -6.59
C PRO A 64 -16.11 2.17 -5.30
N SER A 65 -17.39 1.90 -5.27
CA SER A 65 -18.03 1.37 -4.05
C SER A 65 -17.57 -0.03 -3.68
N HIS A 66 -17.18 -0.84 -4.67
CA HIS A 66 -16.86 -2.26 -4.50
C HIS A 66 -17.93 -3.02 -3.68
N GLY A 67 -19.18 -2.59 -3.77
CA GLY A 67 -20.28 -3.14 -2.97
C GLY A 67 -20.25 -2.79 -1.47
N ARG A 68 -19.27 -2.01 -1.02
CA ARG A 68 -19.08 -1.70 0.41
C ARG A 68 -20.19 -0.86 1.00
N HIS A 69 -20.87 -0.07 0.19
CA HIS A 69 -22.05 0.69 0.60
C HIS A 69 -23.26 -0.22 0.97
N LEU A 70 -23.22 -1.50 0.62
CA LEU A 70 -24.24 -2.50 0.97
C LEU A 70 -23.94 -3.19 2.32
N ASP A 71 -22.72 -3.06 2.86
CA ASP A 71 -22.33 -3.65 4.14
C ASP A 71 -22.84 -2.79 5.30
N PRO A 72 -23.73 -3.32 6.18
CA PRO A 72 -24.30 -2.56 7.28
C PRO A 72 -23.24 -2.01 8.26
N SER A 73 -22.19 -2.77 8.53
CA SER A 73 -21.14 -2.38 9.48
C SER A 73 -20.30 -1.22 8.92
N ILE A 74 -20.02 -1.22 7.63
CA ILE A 74 -19.33 -0.12 6.93
C ILE A 74 -20.25 1.10 6.88
N ARG A 75 -21.52 0.91 6.53
CA ARG A 75 -22.50 2.02 6.52
C ARG A 75 -22.56 2.73 7.87
N GLU A 76 -22.66 1.97 8.95
CA GLU A 76 -22.70 2.51 10.30
C GLU A 76 -21.39 3.20 10.68
N SER A 77 -20.25 2.53 10.50
CA SER A 77 -18.93 3.04 10.93
C SER A 77 -18.46 4.29 10.18
N TYR A 78 -18.94 4.52 8.97
CA TYR A 78 -18.64 5.71 8.15
C TYR A 78 -19.81 6.69 8.06
N GLY A 79 -21.00 6.36 8.57
CA GLY A 79 -22.20 7.18 8.43
C GLY A 79 -22.61 7.38 6.97
N LEU A 80 -22.52 6.32 6.13
CA LEU A 80 -22.77 6.42 4.71
C LEU A 80 -24.22 6.75 4.39
N GLN A 81 -24.41 7.79 3.58
CA GLN A 81 -25.73 8.26 3.09
C GLN A 81 -25.65 8.53 1.58
N GLY A 82 -26.70 8.13 0.86
CA GLY A 82 -26.82 8.41 -0.56
C GLY A 82 -27.00 9.90 -0.83
N LEU A 83 -26.31 10.42 -1.84
CA LEU A 83 -26.53 11.78 -2.34
C LEU A 83 -27.78 11.79 -3.23
N ALA A 84 -28.95 11.95 -2.62
CA ALA A 84 -30.26 11.79 -3.27
C ALA A 84 -30.48 12.69 -4.51
N THR A 85 -29.84 13.85 -4.59
CA THR A 85 -30.02 14.82 -5.67
C THR A 85 -28.94 14.73 -6.75
N PHE A 86 -27.97 13.81 -6.60
CA PHE A 86 -26.89 13.66 -7.55
C PHE A 86 -27.00 12.33 -8.32
N ILE A 87 -27.07 12.43 -9.62
CA ILE A 87 -27.04 11.30 -10.55
C ILE A 87 -26.09 11.63 -11.70
N ALA A 88 -25.12 10.77 -11.94
CA ALA A 88 -24.31 10.78 -13.13
C ALA A 88 -24.92 9.80 -14.15
N GLN A 89 -25.20 10.30 -15.36
CA GLN A 89 -25.80 9.49 -16.42
C GLN A 89 -25.20 9.82 -17.76
N GLY A 90 -25.25 8.87 -18.67
CA GLY A 90 -24.80 9.07 -20.04
C GLY A 90 -24.72 7.73 -20.81
N HIS A 91 -24.06 7.82 -21.96
CA HIS A 91 -23.83 6.67 -22.83
C HIS A 91 -22.34 6.41 -22.93
N ARG A 92 -21.94 5.17 -23.03
CA ARG A 92 -20.55 4.76 -23.27
C ARG A 92 -20.48 3.34 -23.84
N THR A 93 -19.35 2.99 -24.43
CA THR A 93 -19.02 1.62 -24.80
C THR A 93 -18.46 0.88 -23.60
N GLY A 94 -18.87 -0.36 -23.38
CA GLY A 94 -18.27 -1.26 -22.40
C GLY A 94 -17.00 -1.95 -22.92
N VAL A 95 -16.30 -2.70 -22.05
CA VAL A 95 -15.14 -3.51 -22.44
C VAL A 95 -15.46 -4.53 -23.52
N ASN A 96 -16.70 -4.99 -23.61
CA ASN A 96 -17.21 -5.88 -24.65
C ASN A 96 -17.51 -5.18 -25.98
N GLY A 97 -17.25 -3.88 -26.11
CA GLY A 97 -17.52 -3.08 -27.31
C GLY A 97 -19.00 -2.70 -27.52
N LEU A 98 -19.90 -3.09 -26.63
CA LEU A 98 -21.32 -2.76 -26.73
C LEU A 98 -21.63 -1.42 -26.07
N TRP A 99 -22.48 -0.61 -26.73
CA TRP A 99 -23.02 0.61 -26.17
C TRP A 99 -24.02 0.32 -25.06
N TYR A 100 -23.92 1.03 -23.95
CA TYR A 100 -24.92 0.99 -22.90
C TYR A 100 -25.06 2.35 -22.19
N ASN A 101 -26.23 2.54 -21.60
CA ASN A 101 -26.47 3.66 -20.70
C ASN A 101 -25.90 3.32 -19.34
N TYR A 102 -25.19 4.26 -18.71
CA TYR A 102 -24.78 4.12 -17.34
C TYR A 102 -25.57 5.09 -16.46
N LEU A 103 -25.88 4.63 -15.27
CA LEU A 103 -26.54 5.41 -14.21
C LEU A 103 -25.79 5.18 -12.90
N ALA A 104 -25.09 6.20 -12.44
CA ALA A 104 -24.27 6.13 -11.23
C ALA A 104 -24.65 7.19 -10.21
N GLY A 105 -24.53 6.85 -8.94
CA GLY A 105 -24.70 7.76 -7.81
C GLY A 105 -23.49 7.72 -6.90
N MET A 106 -23.58 8.43 -5.78
CA MET A 106 -22.56 8.42 -4.73
C MET A 106 -23.19 8.21 -3.35
N GLU A 107 -22.52 7.42 -2.54
CA GLU A 107 -22.68 7.44 -1.08
C GLU A 107 -21.61 8.33 -0.47
N LYS A 108 -22.00 9.18 0.48
CA LYS A 108 -21.07 10.02 1.24
C LYS A 108 -21.08 9.61 2.68
N GLY A 109 -19.92 9.53 3.30
CA GLY A 109 -19.73 9.35 4.72
C GLY A 109 -18.50 10.08 5.21
N SER A 110 -18.21 9.98 6.52
CA SER A 110 -17.01 10.57 7.09
C SER A 110 -16.46 9.72 8.23
N ARG A 111 -15.15 9.69 8.35
CA ARG A 111 -14.45 9.05 9.46
C ARG A 111 -13.09 9.69 9.65
N ASP A 112 -12.63 9.87 10.88
CA ASP A 112 -11.31 10.44 11.20
C ASP A 112 -11.06 11.79 10.49
N GLY A 113 -12.08 12.65 10.33
CA GLY A 113 -11.97 13.95 9.68
C GLY A 113 -11.92 13.92 8.14
N VAL A 114 -11.94 12.73 7.53
CA VAL A 114 -11.93 12.54 6.07
C VAL A 114 -13.34 12.31 5.56
N ASN A 115 -13.69 12.96 4.43
CA ASN A 115 -14.93 12.67 3.72
C ASN A 115 -14.68 11.55 2.70
N TYR A 116 -15.55 10.56 2.67
CA TYR A 116 -15.48 9.45 1.72
C TYR A 116 -16.67 9.49 0.77
N PHE A 117 -16.39 9.32 -0.52
CA PHE A 117 -17.36 9.29 -1.59
C PHE A 117 -17.22 7.99 -2.36
N LEU A 118 -18.22 7.11 -2.26
CA LEU A 118 -18.25 5.82 -2.93
C LEU A 118 -19.14 5.91 -4.16
N ALA A 119 -18.54 5.82 -5.36
CA ALA A 119 -19.30 5.75 -6.60
C ALA A 119 -19.97 4.39 -6.72
N LYS A 120 -21.31 4.37 -6.88
CA LYS A 120 -22.12 3.16 -6.96
C LYS A 120 -22.99 3.13 -8.21
N GLY A 121 -23.39 1.96 -8.66
CA GLY A 121 -24.38 1.81 -9.70
C GLY A 121 -25.79 2.09 -9.19
N LEU A 122 -26.64 2.65 -10.06
CA LEU A 122 -28.07 2.86 -9.82
C LEU A 122 -28.94 1.99 -10.73
N ASP A 123 -28.33 1.30 -11.70
CA ASP A 123 -28.96 0.28 -12.54
C ASP A 123 -28.09 -0.98 -12.57
N SER A 124 -28.63 -2.08 -13.12
CA SER A 124 -27.95 -3.36 -13.16
C SER A 124 -26.68 -3.35 -14.01
N ALA A 125 -26.64 -2.57 -15.08
CA ALA A 125 -25.50 -2.48 -15.99
C ALA A 125 -24.30 -1.78 -15.33
N THR A 126 -24.56 -0.78 -14.50
CA THR A 126 -23.53 -0.01 -13.79
C THR A 126 -23.14 -0.65 -12.47
N SER A 127 -24.12 -1.19 -11.71
CA SER A 127 -23.88 -1.93 -10.45
C SER A 127 -23.01 -3.16 -10.65
N LYS A 128 -23.19 -3.87 -11.77
CA LYS A 128 -22.35 -5.02 -12.13
C LYS A 128 -20.85 -4.72 -12.00
N TRP A 129 -20.45 -3.48 -12.29
CA TRP A 129 -19.06 -3.07 -12.27
C TRP A 129 -18.69 -2.33 -10.97
N LEU A 130 -19.35 -1.21 -10.68
CA LEU A 130 -18.98 -0.36 -9.53
C LEU A 130 -19.15 -1.07 -8.18
N ASP A 131 -20.13 -1.98 -8.08
CA ASP A 131 -20.48 -2.64 -6.83
C ASP A 131 -19.91 -4.07 -6.73
N ASP A 132 -19.14 -4.50 -7.74
CA ASP A 132 -18.43 -5.77 -7.69
C ASP A 132 -17.39 -5.76 -6.56
N PRO A 133 -17.46 -6.72 -5.60
CA PRO A 133 -16.57 -6.77 -4.45
C PRO A 133 -15.12 -7.14 -4.79
N VAL A 134 -14.84 -7.68 -5.97
CA VAL A 134 -13.48 -7.96 -6.43
C VAL A 134 -12.81 -6.64 -6.81
N ILE A 135 -11.77 -6.26 -6.08
CA ILE A 135 -11.12 -4.96 -6.25
C ILE A 135 -10.36 -4.92 -7.58
N TYR A 136 -9.57 -5.95 -7.87
CA TYR A 136 -8.79 -6.08 -9.09
C TYR A 136 -9.22 -7.31 -9.87
N ASP A 137 -9.88 -7.07 -10.97
CA ASP A 137 -10.17 -8.01 -12.03
C ASP A 137 -9.95 -7.29 -13.36
N HIS A 138 -9.44 -8.00 -14.37
CA HIS A 138 -8.94 -7.39 -15.59
C HIS A 138 -9.98 -6.45 -16.24
N GLU A 139 -11.17 -6.95 -16.52
CA GLU A 139 -12.24 -6.16 -17.16
C GLU A 139 -12.88 -5.16 -16.19
N ALA A 140 -13.23 -5.63 -14.98
CA ALA A 140 -13.91 -4.81 -13.99
C ALA A 140 -13.05 -3.62 -13.55
N THR A 141 -11.73 -3.75 -13.51
CA THR A 141 -10.83 -2.63 -13.16
C THR A 141 -10.95 -1.48 -14.17
N PHE A 142 -10.98 -1.77 -15.47
CA PHE A 142 -11.13 -0.74 -16.50
C PHE A 142 -12.52 -0.10 -16.48
N GLU A 143 -13.56 -0.88 -16.25
CA GLU A 143 -14.92 -0.37 -16.10
C GLU A 143 -15.07 0.53 -14.87
N LYS A 144 -14.57 0.10 -13.72
CA LYS A 144 -14.56 0.90 -12.47
C LYS A 144 -13.79 2.21 -12.65
N MET A 145 -12.62 2.17 -13.29
CA MET A 145 -11.81 3.35 -13.59
C MET A 145 -12.60 4.38 -14.41
N SER A 146 -13.23 3.94 -15.46
CA SER A 146 -14.00 4.79 -16.37
C SER A 146 -15.26 5.34 -15.72
N LEU A 147 -16.06 4.49 -15.08
CA LEU A 147 -17.31 4.88 -14.42
C LEU A 147 -17.03 5.84 -13.26
N LEU A 148 -15.96 5.59 -12.47
CA LEU A 148 -15.53 6.54 -11.44
C LEU A 148 -15.15 7.89 -12.06
N ALA A 149 -14.35 7.91 -13.13
CA ALA A 149 -13.96 9.16 -13.79
C ALA A 149 -15.19 9.97 -14.22
N ARG A 150 -16.15 9.33 -14.90
CA ARG A 150 -17.40 9.98 -15.32
C ARG A 150 -18.22 10.46 -14.14
N THR A 151 -18.33 9.65 -13.09
CA THR A 151 -19.12 10.01 -11.90
C THR A 151 -18.54 11.22 -11.19
N VAL A 152 -17.21 11.27 -10.97
CA VAL A 152 -16.57 12.41 -10.29
C VAL A 152 -16.54 13.68 -11.19
N GLY A 153 -16.40 13.52 -12.51
CA GLY A 153 -16.52 14.62 -13.44
C GLY A 153 -17.92 15.25 -13.42
N SER A 154 -18.97 14.41 -13.46
CA SER A 154 -20.36 14.85 -13.34
C SER A 154 -20.64 15.47 -11.97
N TYR A 155 -20.01 14.98 -10.90
CA TYR A 155 -20.14 15.58 -9.56
C TYR A 155 -19.54 16.99 -9.49
N ALA A 156 -18.39 17.21 -10.13
CA ALA A 156 -17.80 18.54 -10.22
C ALA A 156 -18.74 19.52 -10.97
N ASP A 157 -19.31 19.09 -12.11
CA ASP A 157 -20.29 19.88 -12.86
C ASP A 157 -21.57 20.14 -12.04
N TYR A 158 -22.05 19.14 -11.30
CA TYR A 158 -23.21 19.27 -10.39
C TYR A 158 -22.94 20.34 -9.31
N LEU A 159 -21.80 20.31 -8.64
CA LEU A 159 -21.46 21.32 -7.63
C LEU A 159 -21.43 22.74 -8.20
N ILE A 160 -20.94 22.89 -9.42
CA ILE A 160 -20.92 24.19 -10.13
C ILE A 160 -22.35 24.63 -10.43
N SER A 161 -23.19 23.76 -10.98
CA SER A 161 -24.57 24.09 -11.34
C SER A 161 -25.45 24.45 -10.13
N MET A 162 -25.15 23.85 -8.96
CA MET A 162 -25.83 24.13 -7.71
C MET A 162 -25.28 25.34 -6.94
N GLY A 163 -24.34 26.10 -7.51
CA GLY A 163 -23.70 27.22 -6.84
C GLY A 163 -22.75 26.83 -5.70
N ARG A 164 -22.39 25.55 -5.59
CA ARG A 164 -21.58 24.95 -4.51
C ARG A 164 -20.08 24.89 -4.88
N ALA A 165 -19.61 25.83 -5.69
CA ALA A 165 -18.20 25.86 -6.15
C ALA A 165 -17.15 25.89 -5.01
N ARG A 166 -17.57 26.27 -3.79
CA ARG A 166 -16.70 26.24 -2.60
C ARG A 166 -16.32 24.83 -2.16
N GLU A 167 -17.05 23.80 -2.63
CA GLU A 167 -16.77 22.39 -2.31
C GLU A 167 -15.81 21.74 -3.31
N LEU A 168 -15.51 22.41 -4.41
CA LEU A 168 -14.52 21.96 -5.39
C LEU A 168 -13.10 21.97 -4.79
N PRO A 169 -12.20 21.13 -5.30
CA PRO A 169 -10.85 21.01 -4.76
C PRO A 169 -9.96 22.20 -5.11
N ASP A 170 -9.03 22.54 -4.23
CA ASP A 170 -7.86 23.39 -4.51
C ASP A 170 -6.72 22.58 -5.11
N LEU A 171 -6.75 21.24 -4.94
CA LEU A 171 -5.76 20.30 -5.45
C LEU A 171 -6.39 18.92 -5.65
N ILE A 172 -6.01 18.27 -6.74
CA ILE A 172 -6.36 16.89 -7.06
C ILE A 172 -5.15 15.99 -6.78
N HIS A 173 -5.35 14.89 -6.07
CA HIS A 173 -4.32 13.88 -5.83
C HIS A 173 -4.80 12.50 -6.31
N ALA A 174 -4.27 12.04 -7.43
CA ALA A 174 -4.57 10.72 -7.98
C ALA A 174 -3.54 9.69 -7.52
N HIS A 175 -4.00 8.49 -7.19
CA HIS A 175 -3.16 7.39 -6.72
C HIS A 175 -3.18 6.24 -7.73
N ASP A 176 -2.02 5.97 -8.32
CA ASP A 176 -1.77 5.00 -9.38
C ASP A 176 -2.53 5.26 -10.70
N TRP A 177 -2.23 4.44 -11.70
CA TRP A 177 -2.72 4.58 -13.07
C TRP A 177 -4.25 4.55 -13.19
N HIS A 178 -4.94 3.76 -12.37
CA HIS A 178 -6.40 3.63 -12.38
C HIS A 178 -7.10 4.99 -12.17
N MET A 179 -6.46 5.91 -11.46
CA MET A 179 -7.04 7.20 -11.08
C MET A 179 -6.62 8.34 -11.99
N VAL A 180 -5.73 8.07 -12.95
CA VAL A 180 -5.32 9.06 -13.96
C VAL A 180 -6.50 9.64 -14.72
N PRO A 181 -7.45 8.83 -15.27
CA PRO A 181 -8.59 9.38 -15.99
C PRO A 181 -9.47 10.29 -15.13
N ALA A 182 -9.75 9.92 -13.88
CA ALA A 182 -10.54 10.74 -12.96
C ALA A 182 -9.84 12.09 -12.66
N GLY A 183 -8.52 12.03 -12.38
CA GLY A 183 -7.72 13.24 -12.14
C GLY A 183 -7.66 14.17 -13.33
N VAL A 184 -7.43 13.62 -14.53
CA VAL A 184 -7.34 14.40 -15.77
C VAL A 184 -8.69 15.01 -16.13
N LEU A 185 -9.79 14.23 -16.04
CA LEU A 185 -11.13 14.72 -16.37
C LEU A 185 -11.55 15.88 -15.45
N VAL A 186 -11.40 15.71 -14.13
CA VAL A 186 -11.76 16.79 -13.18
C VAL A 186 -10.89 18.03 -13.42
N LYS A 187 -9.59 17.86 -13.62
CA LYS A 187 -8.69 18.98 -13.98
C LYS A 187 -9.17 19.69 -15.26
N GLN A 188 -9.56 18.93 -16.30
CA GLN A 188 -10.06 19.49 -17.56
C GLN A 188 -11.36 20.27 -17.35
N ARG A 189 -12.35 19.70 -16.63
CA ARG A 189 -13.64 20.34 -16.35
C ARG A 189 -13.50 21.65 -15.58
N LEU A 190 -12.59 21.66 -14.59
CA LEU A 190 -12.32 22.88 -13.80
C LEU A 190 -11.58 23.92 -14.62
N ALA A 191 -10.62 23.52 -15.47
CA ALA A 191 -9.92 24.44 -16.36
C ALA A 191 -10.86 25.12 -17.37
N GLU A 192 -11.86 24.42 -17.91
CA GLU A 192 -12.90 24.94 -18.78
C GLU A 192 -13.77 26.03 -18.12
N ARG A 193 -13.83 26.01 -16.79
CA ARG A 193 -14.52 27.03 -15.97
C ARG A 193 -13.58 28.12 -15.42
N GLY A 194 -12.36 28.20 -15.95
CA GLY A 194 -11.37 29.18 -15.53
C GLY A 194 -10.70 28.88 -14.18
N MET A 195 -10.80 27.64 -13.66
CA MET A 195 -10.18 27.23 -12.42
C MET A 195 -8.92 26.40 -12.68
N ALA A 196 -7.78 26.90 -12.23
CA ALA A 196 -6.49 26.20 -12.34
C ALA A 196 -6.23 25.34 -11.10
N VAL A 197 -6.65 24.09 -11.15
CA VAL A 197 -6.45 23.14 -10.05
C VAL A 197 -5.28 22.22 -10.39
N PRO A 198 -4.20 22.18 -9.57
CA PRO A 198 -3.07 21.29 -9.78
C PRO A 198 -3.44 19.84 -9.60
N LEU A 199 -2.86 18.97 -10.44
CA LEU A 199 -2.93 17.53 -10.34
C LEU A 199 -1.60 16.97 -9.83
N VAL A 200 -1.63 16.28 -8.71
CA VAL A 200 -0.54 15.42 -8.20
C VAL A 200 -0.88 13.96 -8.51
N LEU A 201 0.08 13.22 -9.02
CA LEU A 201 -0.03 11.77 -9.23
C LEU A 201 1.00 11.05 -8.38
N THR A 202 0.55 10.16 -7.51
CA THR A 202 1.44 9.23 -6.80
C THR A 202 1.47 7.88 -7.53
N VAL A 203 2.66 7.46 -7.93
CA VAL A 203 2.92 6.11 -8.47
C VAL A 203 3.37 5.23 -7.31
N HIS A 204 2.45 4.34 -6.87
CA HIS A 204 2.73 3.36 -5.81
C HIS A 204 3.40 2.12 -6.37
N LEU A 205 2.93 1.65 -7.53
CA LEU A 205 3.47 0.49 -8.23
C LEU A 205 3.30 0.68 -9.74
N LEU A 206 4.39 0.53 -10.49
CA LEU A 206 4.32 0.46 -11.94
C LEU A 206 3.71 -0.88 -12.37
N SER A 207 2.71 -0.80 -13.22
CA SER A 207 2.02 -1.98 -13.78
C SER A 207 2.27 -2.16 -15.28
N GLY A 208 2.85 -1.16 -15.93
CA GLY A 208 3.16 -1.21 -17.36
C GLY A 208 1.92 -1.26 -18.26
N VAL A 209 0.81 -0.69 -17.83
CA VAL A 209 -0.48 -0.75 -18.54
C VAL A 209 -0.41 0.01 -19.85
N ILE A 210 -0.62 -0.69 -20.95
CA ILE A 210 -0.66 -0.17 -22.32
C ILE A 210 -2.06 -0.36 -22.86
N LEU A 211 -2.72 0.73 -23.25
CA LEU A 211 -4.10 0.75 -23.72
C LEU A 211 -4.26 1.70 -24.91
N PRO A 212 -5.11 1.39 -25.89
CA PRO A 212 -5.51 2.37 -26.91
C PRO A 212 -6.11 3.63 -26.31
N TRP A 213 -5.99 4.78 -27.02
CA TRP A 213 -6.56 6.06 -26.57
C TRP A 213 -8.05 5.98 -26.23
N HIS A 214 -8.76 5.10 -26.88
CA HIS A 214 -10.18 4.86 -26.62
C HIS A 214 -10.49 4.74 -25.12
N TYR A 215 -9.66 4.04 -24.36
CA TYR A 215 -9.86 3.81 -22.92
C TYR A 215 -9.69 5.07 -22.02
N ALA A 216 -9.23 6.19 -22.58
CA ALA A 216 -9.21 7.49 -21.90
C ALA A 216 -10.12 8.52 -22.56
N SER A 217 -10.60 8.26 -23.79
CA SER A 217 -11.34 9.17 -24.64
C SER A 217 -12.63 9.73 -24.02
N GLU A 218 -13.23 10.69 -24.70
CA GLU A 218 -14.52 11.26 -24.32
C GLU A 218 -15.63 10.21 -24.26
N GLU A 219 -15.59 9.23 -25.18
CA GLU A 219 -16.54 8.13 -25.23
C GLU A 219 -16.41 7.22 -23.99
N TRP A 220 -15.17 6.91 -23.56
CA TRP A 220 -14.93 5.97 -22.46
C TRP A 220 -14.93 6.68 -21.10
N CYS A 221 -13.99 7.59 -20.85
CA CYS A 221 -13.79 8.26 -19.56
C CYS A 221 -14.37 9.67 -19.49
N GLY A 222 -14.80 10.26 -20.62
CA GLY A 222 -15.29 11.63 -20.68
C GLY A 222 -14.20 12.68 -20.91
N ILE A 223 -12.95 12.29 -21.18
CA ILE A 223 -11.84 13.20 -21.44
C ILE A 223 -11.89 13.70 -22.88
N ARG A 224 -12.12 14.99 -23.09
CA ARG A 224 -12.16 15.59 -24.42
C ARG A 224 -10.76 15.71 -25.01
N ASP A 225 -10.63 15.41 -26.30
CA ASP A 225 -9.38 15.51 -27.04
C ASP A 225 -9.07 16.94 -27.47
N ILE A 226 -8.69 17.77 -26.51
CA ILE A 226 -8.36 19.17 -26.71
C ILE A 226 -6.85 19.41 -26.65
N PRO A 227 -6.35 20.54 -27.23
CA PRO A 227 -4.97 20.94 -27.09
C PRO A 227 -4.57 21.16 -25.63
N TYR A 228 -3.44 20.61 -25.25
CA TYR A 228 -2.85 20.72 -23.92
C TYR A 228 -1.39 21.17 -24.03
N SER A 229 -1.03 22.15 -23.21
CA SER A 229 0.35 22.66 -23.17
C SER A 229 1.23 21.74 -22.31
N LEU A 230 1.96 20.85 -22.98
CA LEU A 230 2.83 19.87 -22.35
C LEU A 230 4.21 20.46 -22.06
N ARG A 231 4.67 20.36 -20.84
CA ARG A 231 6.03 20.71 -20.43
C ARG A 231 6.93 19.50 -20.57
N THR A 232 7.64 19.35 -21.70
CA THR A 232 8.50 18.19 -21.99
C THR A 232 9.91 18.32 -21.42
N ASN A 233 10.40 19.55 -21.27
CA ASN A 233 11.67 19.90 -20.60
C ASN A 233 11.50 21.26 -19.94
N VAL A 234 12.40 21.63 -19.03
CA VAL A 234 12.32 22.88 -18.24
C VAL A 234 12.15 24.14 -19.11
N LYS A 235 12.43 24.06 -20.43
CA LYS A 235 12.39 25.19 -21.35
C LYS A 235 11.46 25.05 -22.57
N ARG A 236 10.95 23.85 -22.90
CA ARG A 236 10.08 23.67 -24.08
C ARG A 236 8.66 23.33 -23.67
N VAL A 237 7.72 24.15 -24.11
CA VAL A 237 6.28 23.88 -24.04
C VAL A 237 5.85 23.50 -25.44
N SER A 238 5.31 22.31 -25.64
CA SER A 238 4.63 21.92 -26.88
C SER A 238 3.14 21.79 -26.62
N THR A 239 2.33 22.26 -27.55
CA THR A 239 0.88 22.14 -27.49
C THR A 239 0.48 20.97 -28.38
N LEU A 240 -0.05 19.92 -27.78
CA LEU A 240 -0.50 18.70 -28.45
C LEU A 240 -1.90 18.33 -27.95
N LYS A 241 -2.69 17.65 -28.76
CA LYS A 241 -3.93 17.04 -28.29
C LYS A 241 -3.65 15.92 -27.29
N PHE A 242 -4.60 15.63 -26.41
CA PHE A 242 -4.43 14.52 -25.45
C PHE A 242 -4.18 13.18 -26.14
N SER A 243 -4.87 12.89 -27.25
CA SER A 243 -4.64 11.68 -28.06
C SER A 243 -3.22 11.61 -28.62
N GLN A 244 -2.67 12.72 -29.08
CA GLN A 244 -1.28 12.78 -29.57
C GLN A 244 -0.29 12.56 -28.44
N ILE A 245 -0.51 13.15 -27.26
CA ILE A 245 0.32 12.90 -26.07
C ILE A 245 0.28 11.41 -25.71
N TRP A 246 -0.91 10.81 -25.72
CA TRP A 246 -1.11 9.41 -25.41
C TRP A 246 -0.36 8.48 -26.38
N GLN A 247 -0.59 8.66 -27.69
CA GLN A 247 -0.07 7.77 -28.72
C GLN A 247 1.43 8.04 -29.00
N ASP A 248 1.76 9.27 -29.34
CA ASP A 248 3.08 9.61 -29.89
C ASP A 248 4.13 9.80 -28.82
N VAL A 249 3.75 10.40 -27.67
CA VAL A 249 4.69 10.70 -26.58
C VAL A 249 4.73 9.57 -25.56
N CYS A 250 3.57 9.08 -25.11
CA CYS A 250 3.46 8.08 -24.06
C CYS A 250 3.41 6.64 -24.57
N ARG A 251 3.31 6.44 -25.89
CA ARG A 251 3.25 5.11 -26.54
C ARG A 251 2.15 4.24 -25.92
N ASN A 252 0.96 4.81 -25.77
CA ASN A 252 -0.23 4.17 -25.19
C ASN A 252 -0.09 3.74 -23.72
N SER A 253 0.92 4.22 -22.99
CA SER A 253 1.06 3.95 -21.57
C SER A 253 0.24 4.94 -20.75
N LEU A 254 -0.76 4.42 -20.02
CA LEU A 254 -1.61 5.21 -19.14
C LEU A 254 -0.82 5.86 -17.99
N GLU A 255 0.16 5.15 -17.45
CA GLU A 255 1.03 5.65 -16.37
C GLU A 255 1.91 6.81 -16.85
N LYS A 256 2.54 6.66 -18.03
CA LYS A 256 3.31 7.75 -18.64
C LYS A 256 2.43 8.95 -18.89
N PHE A 257 1.26 8.74 -19.49
CA PHE A 257 0.30 9.81 -19.75
C PHE A 257 -0.05 10.57 -18.46
N GLY A 258 -0.40 9.85 -17.40
CA GLY A 258 -0.66 10.46 -16.09
C GLY A 258 0.53 11.28 -15.58
N CYS A 259 1.74 10.74 -15.65
CA CYS A 259 2.95 11.45 -15.24
C CYS A 259 3.25 12.69 -16.09
N TYR A 260 2.91 12.67 -17.38
CA TYR A 260 3.09 13.81 -18.26
C TYR A 260 2.07 14.93 -17.97
N ILE A 261 0.81 14.58 -17.74
CA ILE A 261 -0.28 15.55 -17.50
C ILE A 261 -0.27 16.10 -16.07
N ALA A 262 0.18 15.35 -15.09
CA ALA A 262 0.29 15.80 -13.71
C ALA A 262 1.22 17.02 -13.60
N ASP A 263 0.86 17.97 -12.75
CA ASP A 263 1.71 19.10 -12.40
C ASP A 263 2.88 18.69 -11.53
N TYR A 264 2.68 17.64 -10.71
CA TYR A 264 3.72 17.04 -9.90
C TYR A 264 3.52 15.52 -9.80
N VAL A 265 4.61 14.78 -9.92
CA VAL A 265 4.63 13.31 -9.78
C VAL A 265 5.31 12.94 -8.49
N THR A 266 4.69 12.07 -7.72
CA THR A 266 5.31 11.50 -6.52
C THR A 266 5.40 9.98 -6.63
N SER A 267 6.31 9.41 -5.86
CA SER A 267 6.35 7.99 -5.58
C SER A 267 6.56 7.78 -4.09
N VAL A 268 6.48 6.53 -3.64
CA VAL A 268 6.50 6.19 -2.22
C VAL A 268 7.90 6.05 -1.63
N SER A 269 8.95 6.10 -2.47
CA SER A 269 10.34 6.19 -2.04
C SER A 269 11.18 6.93 -3.09
N ASN A 270 12.31 7.49 -2.67
CA ASN A 270 13.23 8.18 -3.58
C ASN A 270 13.94 7.20 -4.50
N THR A 271 14.32 6.04 -3.97
CA THR A 271 15.01 4.99 -4.75
C THR A 271 14.09 4.45 -5.84
N TYR A 272 12.84 4.11 -5.51
CA TYR A 272 11.88 3.64 -6.50
C TYR A 272 11.53 4.71 -7.53
N LEU A 273 11.39 5.98 -7.09
CA LEU A 273 11.19 7.10 -8.01
C LEU A 273 12.33 7.22 -9.03
N ARG A 274 13.57 7.12 -8.58
CA ARG A 274 14.75 7.30 -9.44
C ARG A 274 15.02 6.13 -10.35
N ASN A 275 15.01 4.92 -9.79
CA ASN A 275 15.47 3.72 -10.48
C ASN A 275 14.38 3.10 -11.35
N ASP A 276 13.13 3.15 -10.90
CA ASP A 276 12.00 2.50 -11.59
C ASP A 276 11.13 3.53 -12.32
N VAL A 277 10.50 4.46 -11.61
CA VAL A 277 9.54 5.40 -12.20
C VAL A 277 10.21 6.34 -13.22
N SER A 278 11.35 6.95 -12.87
CA SER A 278 12.05 7.87 -13.79
C SER A 278 12.65 7.15 -14.98
N THR A 279 13.06 5.90 -14.81
CA THR A 279 13.56 5.06 -15.93
C THR A 279 12.41 4.71 -16.86
N TYR A 280 11.26 4.33 -16.34
CA TYR A 280 10.09 3.98 -17.13
C TYR A 280 9.47 5.18 -17.85
N VAL A 281 9.25 6.29 -17.12
CA VAL A 281 8.58 7.49 -17.67
C VAL A 281 9.54 8.34 -18.53
N GLY A 282 10.81 8.38 -18.15
CA GLY A 282 11.82 9.20 -18.81
C GLY A 282 12.06 10.55 -18.12
N ASN A 283 12.98 11.34 -18.71
CA ASN A 283 13.45 12.61 -18.13
C ASN A 283 12.40 13.73 -18.04
N THR A 284 11.22 13.54 -18.59
CA THR A 284 10.15 14.55 -18.62
C THR A 284 9.64 14.94 -17.26
N ILE A 285 9.67 14.00 -16.30
CA ILE A 285 9.24 14.29 -14.92
C ILE A 285 10.35 14.92 -14.07
N ARG A 286 11.56 15.06 -14.62
CA ARG A 286 12.68 15.69 -13.93
C ARG A 286 12.35 17.17 -13.66
N GLY A 287 12.39 17.57 -12.39
CA GLY A 287 12.02 18.93 -11.94
C GLY A 287 10.55 19.11 -11.57
N LYS A 288 9.70 18.09 -11.79
CA LYS A 288 8.32 18.04 -11.28
C LYS A 288 8.03 16.72 -10.58
N SER A 289 9.02 16.12 -9.94
CA SER A 289 8.86 14.85 -9.23
C SER A 289 9.56 14.85 -7.87
N GLY A 290 9.06 14.02 -6.97
CA GLY A 290 9.59 13.80 -5.64
C GLY A 290 8.99 12.55 -5.03
N HIS A 291 9.16 12.38 -3.72
CA HIS A 291 8.56 11.24 -3.02
C HIS A 291 7.79 11.70 -1.79
N ILE A 292 6.83 10.88 -1.40
CA ILE A 292 6.09 10.94 -0.13
C ILE A 292 6.17 9.54 0.46
N TYR A 293 6.89 9.39 1.55
CA TYR A 293 6.98 8.09 2.22
C TYR A 293 5.61 7.64 2.73
N ASN A 294 5.39 6.33 2.75
CA ASN A 294 4.31 5.78 3.56
C ASN A 294 4.70 5.80 5.04
N GLY A 295 3.72 5.71 5.92
CA GLY A 295 3.91 5.71 7.36
C GLY A 295 3.44 4.42 8.03
N CYS A 296 3.76 4.32 9.32
CA CYS A 296 3.21 3.32 10.22
C CYS A 296 3.01 3.96 11.60
N ASP A 297 1.75 4.05 12.04
CA ASP A 297 1.40 4.63 13.34
C ASP A 297 1.00 3.56 14.36
N TRP A 298 1.40 2.33 14.13
CA TRP A 298 1.22 1.28 15.13
C TRP A 298 1.82 1.68 16.46
N ASN A 299 1.08 1.40 17.54
CA ASN A 299 1.57 1.54 18.90
C ASN A 299 1.71 0.16 19.52
N PRO A 300 2.93 -0.38 19.67
CA PRO A 300 3.14 -1.73 20.19
C PRO A 300 2.52 -1.96 21.56
N ALA A 301 2.53 -0.96 22.45
CA ALA A 301 1.94 -1.09 23.77
C ALA A 301 0.42 -1.24 23.73
N ILE A 302 -0.26 -0.51 22.82
CA ILE A 302 -1.71 -0.66 22.61
C ILE A 302 -2.03 -2.03 22.01
N ILE A 303 -1.25 -2.45 21.01
CA ILE A 303 -1.42 -3.76 20.37
C ILE A 303 -1.22 -4.87 21.41
N GLU A 304 -0.14 -4.81 22.18
CA GLU A 304 0.15 -5.77 23.23
C GLU A 304 -0.97 -5.82 24.27
N SER A 305 -1.40 -4.67 24.79
CA SER A 305 -2.48 -4.61 25.79
C SER A 305 -3.80 -5.18 25.25
N SER A 306 -4.13 -4.93 23.99
CA SER A 306 -5.37 -5.45 23.37
C SER A 306 -5.35 -6.98 23.23
N ILE A 307 -4.20 -7.57 22.92
CA ILE A 307 -4.04 -9.03 22.80
C ILE A 307 -3.97 -9.67 24.19
N VAL A 308 -3.17 -9.08 25.08
CA VAL A 308 -2.95 -9.61 26.43
C VAL A 308 -4.23 -9.56 27.26
N ALA A 309 -5.03 -8.48 27.17
CA ALA A 309 -6.29 -8.37 27.91
C ALA A 309 -7.29 -9.50 27.57
N VAL A 310 -7.27 -10.00 26.33
CA VAL A 310 -8.19 -11.06 25.89
C VAL A 310 -7.63 -12.47 26.13
N GLU A 311 -6.30 -12.62 26.07
CA GLU A 311 -5.65 -13.94 25.99
C GLU A 311 -4.65 -14.21 27.14
N PHE A 312 -4.52 -13.30 28.12
CA PHE A 312 -3.46 -13.36 29.14
C PHE A 312 -3.37 -14.68 29.88
N GLU A 313 -4.50 -15.19 30.41
CA GLU A 313 -4.57 -16.47 31.12
C GLU A 313 -4.13 -17.66 30.24
N LYS A 314 -4.33 -17.53 28.93
CA LYS A 314 -3.95 -18.56 27.95
C LYS A 314 -2.48 -18.46 27.53
N ILE A 315 -1.93 -17.23 27.58
CA ILE A 315 -0.52 -16.97 27.27
C ILE A 315 0.36 -17.48 28.40
N ARG A 316 -0.01 -17.13 29.62
CA ARG A 316 0.79 -17.50 30.81
C ARG A 316 -0.09 -17.81 32.01
N PRO A 317 -0.63 -19.06 32.10
CA PRO A 317 -1.47 -19.47 33.21
C PRO A 317 -0.77 -19.31 34.56
N GLY A 318 -1.46 -18.68 35.53
CA GLY A 318 -0.96 -18.57 36.91
C GLY A 318 0.08 -17.47 37.14
N LEU A 319 0.34 -16.58 36.18
CA LEU A 319 1.19 -15.42 36.40
C LEU A 319 0.36 -14.29 37.04
N ILE A 320 0.72 -13.92 38.26
CA ILE A 320 -0.01 -12.86 39.01
C ILE A 320 0.57 -11.48 38.69
N ASP A 321 1.87 -11.38 38.32
CA ASP A 321 2.54 -10.12 38.05
C ASP A 321 3.45 -10.18 36.81
N GLY A 322 3.33 -9.16 35.94
CA GLY A 322 4.22 -8.84 34.84
C GLY A 322 3.65 -9.10 33.43
N ALA A 323 3.95 -8.20 32.50
CA ALA A 323 3.59 -8.35 31.09
C ALA A 323 4.31 -9.57 30.47
N PRO A 324 3.66 -10.32 29.56
CA PRO A 324 4.29 -11.44 28.87
C PRO A 324 5.48 -10.96 28.05
N LYS A 325 6.54 -11.72 28.05
CA LYS A 325 7.73 -11.44 27.25
C LYS A 325 7.53 -11.95 25.82
N ARG A 326 8.36 -11.49 24.88
CA ARG A 326 8.28 -11.90 23.48
C ARG A 326 8.27 -13.44 23.30
N TRP A 327 9.07 -14.17 24.06
CA TRP A 327 9.08 -15.63 24.00
C TRP A 327 7.80 -16.28 24.53
N ASP A 328 7.11 -15.66 25.51
CA ASP A 328 5.81 -16.14 25.99
C ASP A 328 4.75 -15.97 24.88
N LEU A 329 4.77 -14.80 24.19
CA LEU A 329 3.91 -14.52 23.04
C LEU A 329 4.20 -15.46 21.87
N ARG A 330 5.48 -15.76 21.61
CA ARG A 330 5.93 -16.66 20.55
C ARG A 330 5.50 -18.10 20.80
N GLU A 331 5.74 -18.60 22.00
CA GLU A 331 5.31 -19.94 22.39
C GLU A 331 3.78 -20.08 22.26
N TYR A 332 3.03 -19.10 22.79
CA TYR A 332 1.57 -19.08 22.66
C TYR A 332 1.12 -19.04 21.20
N LEU A 333 1.69 -18.17 20.39
CA LEU A 333 1.39 -18.07 18.96
C LEU A 333 1.57 -19.42 18.26
N LEU A 334 2.75 -20.01 18.41
CA LEU A 334 3.17 -21.20 17.66
C LEU A 334 2.46 -22.47 18.13
N THR A 335 2.22 -22.62 19.43
CA THR A 335 1.71 -23.86 20.00
C THR A 335 0.20 -23.87 20.27
N LYS A 336 -0.44 -22.68 20.28
CA LYS A 336 -1.86 -22.56 20.63
C LYS A 336 -2.65 -21.65 19.67
N ALA A 337 -2.22 -20.37 19.49
CA ALA A 337 -3.03 -19.37 18.83
C ALA A 337 -3.32 -19.66 17.36
N ILE A 338 -2.35 -20.21 16.62
CA ILE A 338 -2.52 -20.55 15.20
C ILE A 338 -3.70 -21.49 14.97
N SER A 339 -3.98 -22.41 15.89
CA SER A 339 -5.11 -23.36 15.74
C SER A 339 -6.48 -22.69 15.84
N LYS A 340 -6.56 -21.44 16.34
CA LYS A 340 -7.79 -20.68 16.45
C LYS A 340 -8.18 -19.96 15.15
N ILE A 341 -7.34 -20.05 14.11
CA ILE A 341 -7.68 -19.50 12.80
C ILE A 341 -8.87 -20.30 12.26
N GLU A 342 -10.05 -19.71 12.34
CA GLU A 342 -11.30 -20.33 11.92
C GLU A 342 -11.36 -20.54 10.41
N LYS A 343 -12.25 -21.46 9.97
CA LYS A 343 -12.51 -21.74 8.54
C LYS A 343 -12.98 -20.50 7.76
N GLU A 344 -13.60 -19.56 8.43
CA GLU A 344 -14.14 -18.34 7.84
C GLU A 344 -13.12 -17.22 7.93
N SER A 345 -12.29 -17.11 6.90
CA SER A 345 -11.57 -15.86 6.65
C SER A 345 -12.56 -14.84 6.08
N GLU A 346 -12.36 -13.55 6.34
CA GLU A 346 -13.10 -12.45 5.71
C GLU A 346 -13.01 -12.46 4.18
N ILE A 347 -12.18 -13.32 3.60
CA ILE A 347 -11.95 -13.47 2.17
C ILE A 347 -12.72 -14.70 1.67
N LYS A 348 -13.73 -14.48 0.83
CA LYS A 348 -14.51 -15.53 0.16
C LYS A 348 -13.75 -16.07 -1.06
N GLY A 349 -13.85 -17.36 -1.31
CA GLY A 349 -13.29 -18.03 -2.51
C GLY A 349 -12.15 -19.02 -2.22
N PRO A 350 -11.29 -19.36 -3.20
CA PRO A 350 -10.17 -20.32 -3.04
C PRO A 350 -9.17 -19.93 -1.95
N ALA A 351 -9.27 -18.71 -1.46
CA ALA A 351 -8.57 -18.14 -0.33
C ALA A 351 -8.76 -18.86 1.02
N ARG A 352 -9.67 -19.80 1.11
CA ARG A 352 -9.88 -20.64 2.30
C ARG A 352 -8.82 -21.70 2.52
N LEU A 353 -7.85 -21.82 1.63
CA LEU A 353 -6.73 -22.72 1.82
C LEU A 353 -5.83 -22.18 2.92
N ARG A 354 -5.95 -22.81 4.05
CA ARG A 354 -5.10 -22.60 5.22
C ARG A 354 -4.02 -23.62 5.11
N ASP A 355 -2.79 -23.26 5.25
CA ASP A 355 -1.92 -24.34 5.45
C ASP A 355 -0.66 -24.39 4.68
N GLY A 356 0.37 -24.40 5.43
CA GLY A 356 1.60 -24.96 4.96
C GLY A 356 1.67 -26.45 4.97
N SER A 357 0.95 -27.21 5.72
CA SER A 357 1.36 -28.59 5.86
C SER A 357 0.34 -29.58 6.37
N ARG A 358 -0.54 -29.22 7.28
CA ARG A 358 -1.54 -30.15 7.81
C ARG A 358 -2.79 -29.40 8.22
N LYS A 359 -3.94 -29.87 7.73
CA LYS A 359 -5.25 -29.57 8.30
C LYS A 359 -5.58 -30.63 9.34
N LYS A 360 -6.15 -30.19 10.44
CA LYS A 360 -6.91 -31.09 11.30
C LYS A 360 -8.23 -31.45 10.64
N GLU A 361 -8.86 -32.52 11.09
CA GLU A 361 -10.16 -32.96 10.56
C GLU A 361 -11.25 -31.89 10.67
N ASP A 362 -11.18 -31.02 11.71
CA ASP A 362 -12.05 -29.86 11.89
C ASP A 362 -11.75 -28.69 10.94
N GLY A 363 -10.68 -28.81 10.15
CA GLY A 363 -10.23 -27.80 9.18
C GLY A 363 -9.41 -26.65 9.76
N SER A 364 -9.04 -26.68 11.04
CA SER A 364 -8.10 -25.73 11.65
C SER A 364 -6.67 -26.00 11.21
N ILE A 365 -5.78 -25.01 11.36
CA ILE A 365 -4.35 -25.18 11.10
C ILE A 365 -3.71 -25.91 12.28
N GLU A 366 -2.88 -26.93 11.99
CA GLU A 366 -2.11 -27.60 13.02
C GLU A 366 -1.03 -26.65 13.58
N THR A 367 -0.94 -26.58 14.91
CA THR A 367 0.10 -25.83 15.61
C THR A 367 1.47 -26.48 15.42
N PHE A 368 2.53 -25.75 15.75
CA PHE A 368 3.84 -26.36 15.93
C PHE A 368 3.88 -27.17 17.24
N ARG A 369 4.71 -28.22 17.28
CA ARG A 369 4.86 -29.07 18.49
C ARG A 369 5.65 -28.39 19.59
N SER A 370 6.50 -27.40 19.23
CA SER A 370 7.38 -26.69 20.15
C SER A 370 7.60 -25.26 19.73
N ASP A 371 7.98 -24.41 20.67
CA ASP A 371 8.54 -23.09 20.40
C ASP A 371 9.88 -23.19 19.64
N GLY A 372 10.32 -22.08 19.07
CA GLY A 372 11.60 -21.93 18.40
C GLY A 372 11.74 -20.52 17.81
N PRO A 373 12.96 -20.11 17.44
CA PRO A 373 13.19 -18.81 16.83
C PRO A 373 12.29 -18.60 15.61
N LEU A 374 11.60 -17.46 15.54
CA LEU A 374 10.54 -17.22 14.58
C LEU A 374 10.94 -16.22 13.50
N VAL A 375 10.92 -16.68 12.26
CA VAL A 375 10.95 -15.84 11.05
C VAL A 375 9.51 -15.57 10.59
N LEU A 376 9.14 -14.31 10.51
CA LEU A 376 7.85 -13.86 9.99
C LEU A 376 8.02 -13.26 8.59
N MET A 377 7.11 -13.59 7.68
CA MET A 377 6.92 -12.94 6.40
C MET A 377 5.45 -12.64 6.20
N THR A 378 5.11 -11.42 5.80
CA THR A 378 3.72 -11.02 5.50
C THR A 378 3.61 -10.32 4.16
N GLY A 379 2.43 -10.38 3.54
CA GLY A 379 2.15 -9.66 2.31
C GLY A 379 1.27 -10.43 1.33
N ARG A 380 1.20 -9.96 0.08
CA ARG A 380 0.49 -10.67 -0.98
C ARG A 380 1.31 -11.87 -1.47
N LEU A 381 0.64 -12.98 -1.76
CA LEU A 381 1.27 -14.09 -2.47
C LEU A 381 1.43 -13.69 -3.94
N SER A 382 2.64 -13.28 -4.30
CA SER A 382 3.00 -12.89 -5.67
C SER A 382 4.48 -13.17 -5.94
N PRO A 383 4.89 -13.38 -7.19
CA PRO A 383 6.31 -13.57 -7.54
C PRO A 383 7.19 -12.40 -7.09
N GLN A 384 6.64 -11.17 -7.11
CA GLN A 384 7.31 -9.96 -6.66
C GLN A 384 7.83 -10.06 -5.21
N LYS A 385 7.08 -10.73 -4.32
CA LYS A 385 7.40 -10.80 -2.88
C LYS A 385 8.47 -11.84 -2.54
N GLY A 386 8.87 -12.72 -3.48
CA GLY A 386 9.96 -13.66 -3.27
C GLY A 386 9.68 -14.72 -2.21
N VAL A 387 8.41 -15.16 -2.07
CA VAL A 387 8.02 -16.23 -1.14
C VAL A 387 8.80 -17.51 -1.42
N ASP A 388 9.04 -17.80 -2.69
CA ASP A 388 9.83 -18.92 -3.17
C ASP A 388 11.29 -18.86 -2.69
N LEU A 389 11.90 -17.69 -2.65
CA LEU A 389 13.27 -17.49 -2.14
C LEU A 389 13.36 -17.78 -0.65
N LEU A 390 12.35 -17.40 0.14
CA LEU A 390 12.31 -17.74 1.56
C LEU A 390 12.13 -19.24 1.77
N LEU A 391 11.26 -19.88 1.00
CA LEU A 391 11.07 -21.34 1.08
C LEU A 391 12.36 -22.10 0.70
N ASP A 392 13.14 -21.61 -0.27
CA ASP A 392 14.45 -22.18 -0.63
C ASP A 392 15.52 -21.94 0.45
N ALA A 393 15.37 -20.89 1.26
CA ALA A 393 16.29 -20.62 2.36
C ALA A 393 16.05 -21.56 3.58
N ILE A 394 14.85 -22.15 3.73
CA ILE A 394 14.50 -22.99 4.89
C ILE A 394 15.51 -24.11 5.15
N PRO A 395 15.89 -24.97 4.17
CA PRO A 395 16.84 -26.05 4.44
C PRO A 395 18.20 -25.55 4.91
N LEU A 396 18.67 -24.39 4.38
CA LEU A 396 19.95 -23.81 4.79
C LEU A 396 19.88 -23.24 6.21
N VAL A 397 18.78 -22.61 6.59
CA VAL A 397 18.58 -22.11 7.96
C VAL A 397 18.45 -23.25 8.95
N ARG A 398 17.68 -24.30 8.59
CA ARG A 398 17.50 -25.50 9.45
C ARG A 398 18.80 -26.25 9.72
N SER A 399 19.72 -26.27 8.77
CA SER A 399 21.02 -26.93 8.99
C SER A 399 21.83 -26.28 10.11
N ALA A 400 21.65 -24.96 10.33
CA ALA A 400 22.32 -24.21 11.40
C ALA A 400 21.47 -24.11 12.67
N ILE A 401 20.15 -23.90 12.53
CA ILE A 401 19.19 -23.73 13.64
C ILE A 401 17.96 -24.60 13.35
N PRO A 402 17.99 -25.90 13.69
CA PRO A 402 16.95 -26.86 13.34
C PRO A 402 15.55 -26.51 13.87
N GLU A 403 15.49 -25.84 15.04
CA GLU A 403 14.26 -25.46 15.74
C GLU A 403 13.57 -24.23 15.14
N THR A 404 14.18 -23.54 14.14
CA THR A 404 13.61 -22.35 13.53
C THR A 404 12.20 -22.58 12.98
N LYS A 405 11.31 -21.63 13.24
CA LYS A 405 9.94 -21.60 12.72
C LYS A 405 9.80 -20.49 11.69
N PHE A 406 9.09 -20.77 10.61
CA PHE A 406 8.75 -19.85 9.55
C PHE A 406 7.24 -19.70 9.49
N LEU A 407 6.73 -18.52 9.73
CA LEU A 407 5.32 -18.19 9.62
C LEU A 407 5.14 -17.23 8.45
N LEU A 408 4.48 -17.70 7.40
CA LEU A 408 4.17 -16.93 6.20
C LEU A 408 2.69 -16.55 6.24
N PHE A 409 2.41 -15.28 6.50
CA PHE A 409 1.05 -14.74 6.59
C PHE A 409 0.72 -13.99 5.29
N LEU A 410 0.02 -14.64 4.37
CA LEU A 410 -0.10 -14.20 3.00
C LEU A 410 -1.55 -13.90 2.61
N LEU A 411 -1.75 -12.79 1.90
CA LEU A 411 -2.99 -12.56 1.17
C LEU A 411 -2.97 -13.41 -0.11
N PRO A 412 -4.07 -14.11 -0.42
CA PRO A 412 -4.11 -15.05 -1.53
C PRO A 412 -3.90 -14.38 -2.88
N SER A 413 -3.34 -15.14 -3.81
CA SER A 413 -3.23 -14.79 -5.22
C SER A 413 -4.46 -15.30 -5.99
N ASN A 414 -4.79 -14.64 -7.11
CA ASN A 414 -5.71 -15.20 -8.10
C ASN A 414 -5.05 -16.33 -8.92
N ASP A 415 -3.73 -16.47 -8.84
CA ASP A 415 -2.96 -17.55 -9.44
C ASP A 415 -3.02 -18.79 -8.55
N SER A 416 -3.83 -19.77 -8.97
CA SER A 416 -4.02 -21.04 -8.26
C SER A 416 -2.76 -21.89 -8.24
N ASP A 417 -1.95 -21.86 -9.33
CA ASP A 417 -0.74 -22.66 -9.44
C ASP A 417 0.37 -22.13 -8.54
N LEU A 418 0.50 -20.81 -8.44
CA LEU A 418 1.39 -20.18 -7.47
C LEU A 418 1.01 -20.55 -6.03
N THR A 419 -0.29 -20.53 -5.72
CA THR A 419 -0.79 -20.92 -4.40
C THR A 419 -0.49 -22.39 -4.10
N LYS A 420 -0.81 -23.28 -5.03
CA LYS A 420 -0.56 -24.72 -4.91
C LYS A 420 0.94 -25.03 -4.71
N THR A 421 1.78 -24.49 -5.58
CA THR A 421 3.24 -24.68 -5.52
C THR A 421 3.82 -24.17 -4.20
N THR A 422 3.38 -23.00 -3.72
CA THR A 422 3.81 -22.46 -2.43
C THR A 422 3.49 -23.40 -1.27
N LEU A 423 2.25 -23.92 -1.23
CA LEU A 423 1.82 -24.85 -0.19
C LEU A 423 2.56 -26.18 -0.26
N GLU A 424 2.76 -26.75 -1.45
CA GLU A 424 3.51 -28.00 -1.66
C GLU A 424 4.98 -27.87 -1.20
N ARG A 425 5.60 -26.71 -1.46
CA ARG A 425 6.97 -26.45 -1.00
C ARG A 425 7.05 -26.32 0.52
N ALA A 426 6.11 -25.60 1.14
CA ALA A 426 6.05 -25.45 2.59
C ALA A 426 5.82 -26.80 3.32
N ARG A 427 5.01 -27.69 2.72
CA ARG A 427 4.73 -29.03 3.24
C ARG A 427 5.96 -29.94 3.39
N LYS A 428 7.05 -29.62 2.69
CA LYS A 428 8.32 -30.35 2.84
C LYS A 428 8.97 -30.12 4.22
N TYR A 429 8.50 -29.09 4.94
CA TYR A 429 9.06 -28.67 6.24
C TYR A 429 7.99 -28.59 7.34
N PRO A 430 7.31 -29.70 7.66
CA PRO A 430 6.13 -29.70 8.54
C PRO A 430 6.44 -29.24 9.97
N ASP A 431 7.65 -29.42 10.46
CA ASP A 431 8.05 -28.98 11.80
C ASP A 431 8.55 -27.53 11.85
N ASN A 432 8.75 -26.91 10.67
CA ASN A 432 9.38 -25.58 10.57
C ASN A 432 8.51 -24.53 9.88
N ALA A 433 7.57 -24.89 9.00
CA ALA A 433 6.85 -23.90 8.20
C ALA A 433 5.33 -23.97 8.36
N ARG A 434 4.68 -22.80 8.42
CA ARG A 434 3.23 -22.65 8.28
C ARG A 434 2.94 -21.50 7.33
N VAL A 435 1.99 -21.72 6.43
CA VAL A 435 1.46 -20.71 5.51
C VAL A 435 0.01 -20.46 5.87
N ILE A 436 -0.31 -19.23 6.23
CA ILE A 436 -1.66 -18.76 6.52
C ILE A 436 -2.11 -17.94 5.35
N LEU A 437 -3.21 -18.33 4.69
CA LEU A 437 -3.82 -17.56 3.62
C LEU A 437 -5.08 -16.86 4.12
N GLY A 438 -5.12 -15.54 4.02
CA GLY A 438 -6.27 -14.75 4.42
C GLY A 438 -5.94 -13.64 5.43
N ARG A 439 -7.00 -13.09 6.04
CA ARG A 439 -6.91 -12.02 7.03
C ARG A 439 -7.35 -12.53 8.40
N HIS A 440 -6.49 -12.39 9.37
CA HIS A 440 -6.74 -12.70 10.78
C HIS A 440 -6.08 -11.62 11.64
N PRO A 441 -6.75 -10.49 11.88
CA PRO A 441 -6.12 -9.31 12.48
C PRO A 441 -5.41 -9.58 13.81
N SER A 442 -6.04 -10.30 14.72
CA SER A 442 -5.45 -10.61 16.03
C SER A 442 -4.19 -11.48 15.93
N ILE A 443 -4.24 -12.55 15.10
CA ILE A 443 -3.08 -13.43 14.88
C ILE A 443 -1.97 -12.71 14.10
N TYR A 444 -2.35 -11.85 13.15
CA TYR A 444 -1.40 -11.00 12.42
C TYR A 444 -0.61 -10.08 13.37
N LEU A 445 -1.31 -9.35 14.24
CA LEU A 445 -0.69 -8.46 15.22
C LEU A 445 0.17 -9.24 16.24
N LEU A 446 -0.36 -10.37 16.75
CA LEU A 446 0.39 -11.25 17.64
C LEU A 446 1.67 -11.79 16.98
N SER A 447 1.61 -12.12 15.68
CA SER A 447 2.78 -12.60 14.92
C SER A 447 3.89 -11.56 14.87
N HIS A 448 3.55 -10.29 14.68
CA HIS A 448 4.52 -9.19 14.71
C HIS A 448 5.12 -8.96 16.09
N LEU A 449 4.35 -9.09 17.18
CA LEU A 449 4.87 -8.98 18.55
C LEU A 449 5.77 -10.16 18.92
N ALA A 450 5.47 -11.35 18.40
CA ALA A 450 6.13 -12.60 18.74
C ALA A 450 7.39 -12.89 17.92
N ALA A 451 7.50 -12.36 16.70
CA ALA A 451 8.58 -12.67 15.77
C ALA A 451 9.96 -12.22 16.27
N ASP A 452 11.00 -12.97 15.90
CA ASP A 452 12.39 -12.61 16.17
C ASP A 452 13.02 -11.84 15.02
N VAL A 453 12.73 -12.26 13.78
CA VAL A 453 13.24 -11.66 12.54
C VAL A 453 12.10 -11.60 11.52
N TYR A 454 12.08 -10.51 10.76
CA TYR A 454 11.17 -10.34 9.63
C TYR A 454 11.92 -10.56 8.32
N ALA A 455 11.41 -11.42 7.44
CA ALA A 455 11.99 -11.69 6.12
C ALA A 455 11.23 -10.93 5.02
N MET A 456 11.97 -10.19 4.19
CA MET A 456 11.42 -9.45 3.06
C MET A 456 12.26 -9.66 1.78
N PRO A 457 12.24 -10.88 1.20
CA PRO A 457 13.08 -11.25 0.04
C PRO A 457 12.49 -10.76 -1.29
N SER A 458 11.88 -9.58 -1.30
CA SER A 458 11.18 -9.04 -2.47
C SER A 458 12.12 -8.83 -3.66
N ARG A 459 11.64 -9.16 -4.88
CA ARG A 459 12.32 -8.87 -6.15
C ARG A 459 12.21 -7.40 -6.53
N SER A 460 11.08 -6.78 -6.16
CA SER A 460 10.83 -5.36 -6.31
C SER A 460 9.93 -4.91 -5.17
N GLU A 461 10.24 -3.77 -4.57
CA GLU A 461 9.47 -3.22 -3.45
C GLU A 461 9.46 -1.68 -3.51
N PRO A 462 8.36 -1.07 -3.90
CA PRO A 462 8.28 0.39 -3.95
C PRO A 462 8.59 1.08 -2.63
N PHE A 463 8.13 0.51 -1.51
CA PHE A 463 8.40 1.07 -0.18
C PHE A 463 8.59 0.02 0.92
N GLY A 464 7.58 -0.83 1.15
CA GLY A 464 7.62 -1.87 2.17
C GLY A 464 7.00 -1.47 3.51
N ILE A 465 5.70 -1.15 3.53
CA ILE A 465 4.97 -0.83 4.78
C ILE A 465 5.13 -1.97 5.81
N SER A 466 5.07 -3.23 5.37
CA SER A 466 5.22 -4.38 6.25
C SER A 466 6.59 -4.46 6.96
N ALA A 467 7.65 -3.88 6.38
CA ALA A 467 8.92 -3.71 7.09
C ALA A 467 8.80 -2.69 8.22
N LEU A 468 8.01 -1.62 8.05
CA LEU A 468 7.75 -0.66 9.12
C LEU A 468 6.94 -1.29 10.25
N GLU A 469 5.91 -2.09 9.93
CA GLU A 469 5.09 -2.84 10.89
C GLU A 469 5.96 -3.81 11.71
N ALA A 470 6.88 -4.50 11.06
CA ALA A 470 7.84 -5.36 11.72
C ALA A 470 8.82 -4.54 12.60
N MET A 471 9.39 -3.47 12.09
CA MET A 471 10.36 -2.67 12.84
C MET A 471 9.73 -1.94 14.03
N ILE A 472 8.51 -1.41 13.91
CA ILE A 472 7.87 -0.72 15.05
C ILE A 472 7.57 -1.68 16.21
N THR A 473 7.33 -2.96 15.92
CA THR A 473 7.22 -4.02 16.94
C THR A 473 8.57 -4.56 17.40
N GLY A 474 9.67 -4.02 16.89
CA GLY A 474 11.04 -4.36 17.29
C GLY A 474 11.65 -5.55 16.56
N ASN A 475 11.12 -5.93 15.39
CA ASN A 475 11.68 -7.02 14.59
C ASN A 475 12.71 -6.49 13.59
N PRO A 476 13.98 -6.93 13.66
CA PRO A 476 14.94 -6.62 12.63
C PRO A 476 14.55 -7.29 11.30
N VAL A 477 14.88 -6.62 10.20
CA VAL A 477 14.48 -7.04 8.86
C VAL A 477 15.68 -7.64 8.11
N VAL A 478 15.52 -8.85 7.57
CA VAL A 478 16.38 -9.33 6.48
C VAL A 478 15.64 -9.06 5.17
N GLY A 479 16.11 -8.08 4.41
CA GLY A 479 15.47 -7.63 3.19
C GLY A 479 16.42 -7.58 2.01
N THR A 480 15.87 -7.65 0.80
CA THR A 480 16.66 -7.46 -0.42
C THR A 480 16.98 -5.98 -0.66
N SER A 481 18.12 -5.70 -1.27
CA SER A 481 18.57 -4.35 -1.62
C SER A 481 17.83 -3.78 -2.83
N VAL A 482 16.47 -3.68 -2.74
CA VAL A 482 15.62 -3.17 -3.81
C VAL A 482 14.71 -2.05 -3.33
N GLY A 483 14.46 -1.07 -4.20
CA GLY A 483 13.49 -0.01 -4.00
C GLY A 483 13.51 0.62 -2.60
N GLY A 484 12.32 0.76 -2.01
CA GLY A 484 12.15 1.41 -0.69
C GLY A 484 12.75 0.64 0.48
N ILE A 485 13.03 -0.66 0.37
CA ILE A 485 13.68 -1.43 1.43
C ILE A 485 15.03 -0.81 1.79
N THR A 486 15.76 -0.31 0.79
CA THR A 486 17.07 0.35 1.00
C THR A 486 16.98 1.67 1.76
N GLU A 487 15.79 2.25 1.86
CA GLU A 487 15.54 3.50 2.58
C GLU A 487 14.93 3.24 3.96
N THR A 488 14.15 2.18 4.11
CA THR A 488 13.50 1.81 5.37
C THR A 488 14.47 1.10 6.31
N VAL A 489 15.21 0.12 5.81
CA VAL A 489 16.15 -0.70 6.59
C VAL A 489 17.55 -0.09 6.60
N VAL A 490 18.15 0.03 7.77
CA VAL A 490 19.54 0.44 7.96
C VAL A 490 20.38 -0.83 8.09
N ASP A 491 21.29 -1.06 7.13
CA ASP A 491 22.10 -2.27 7.09
C ASP A 491 23.14 -2.32 8.22
N LEU A 492 23.07 -3.35 9.05
CA LEU A 492 24.01 -3.64 10.12
C LEU A 492 25.45 -3.82 9.62
N SER A 493 25.61 -4.38 8.42
CA SER A 493 26.95 -4.60 7.85
C SER A 493 27.65 -3.28 7.51
N ALA A 494 26.86 -2.26 7.14
CA ALA A 494 27.37 -0.94 6.75
C ALA A 494 27.41 0.06 7.91
N LYS A 495 26.46 -0.03 8.85
CA LYS A 495 26.23 0.97 9.92
C LYS A 495 26.49 0.44 11.33
N GLY A 496 26.95 -0.80 11.46
CA GLY A 496 27.25 -1.41 12.75
C GLY A 496 26.05 -1.43 13.70
N GLU A 497 26.26 -1.19 14.97
CA GLU A 497 25.24 -1.28 16.03
C GLU A 497 24.04 -0.33 15.86
N SER A 498 24.12 0.67 14.97
CA SER A 498 22.99 1.54 14.64
C SER A 498 22.04 0.96 13.58
N GLY A 499 22.33 -0.24 13.06
CA GLY A 499 21.52 -0.92 12.07
C GLY A 499 20.17 -1.39 12.60
N THR A 500 19.26 -1.65 11.68
CA THR A 500 17.91 -2.18 11.95
C THR A 500 17.65 -3.51 11.26
N GLY A 501 18.61 -4.02 10.51
CA GLY A 501 18.48 -5.27 9.77
C GLY A 501 19.66 -5.53 8.86
N ILE A 502 19.50 -6.46 7.92
CA ILE A 502 20.52 -6.82 6.94
C ILE A 502 19.93 -6.69 5.55
N LEU A 503 20.66 -6.03 4.65
CA LEU A 503 20.32 -5.96 3.23
C LEU A 503 21.14 -6.99 2.45
N VAL A 504 20.44 -7.81 1.65
CA VAL A 504 21.06 -8.85 0.81
C VAL A 504 20.81 -8.56 -0.67
N PRO A 505 21.69 -9.00 -1.58
CA PRO A 505 21.41 -8.92 -3.00
C PRO A 505 20.11 -9.67 -3.35
N PRO A 506 19.30 -9.15 -4.29
CA PRO A 506 18.11 -9.88 -4.75
C PRO A 506 18.50 -11.23 -5.38
N GLU A 507 17.58 -12.19 -5.40
CA GLU A 507 17.75 -13.55 -5.92
C GLU A 507 18.87 -14.38 -5.22
N ASN A 508 19.43 -13.94 -4.11
CA ASN A 508 20.53 -14.63 -3.45
C ASN A 508 20.07 -15.36 -2.18
N VAL A 509 19.57 -16.59 -2.38
CA VAL A 509 19.05 -17.47 -1.31
C VAL A 509 20.11 -17.78 -0.25
N ALA A 510 21.37 -17.99 -0.65
CA ALA A 510 22.46 -18.28 0.28
C ALA A 510 22.73 -17.11 1.24
N LYS A 511 22.79 -15.87 0.70
CA LYS A 511 22.95 -14.65 1.53
C LYS A 511 21.74 -14.39 2.40
N LEU A 512 20.53 -14.63 1.89
CA LEU A 512 19.30 -14.56 2.67
C LEU A 512 19.38 -15.50 3.88
N ALA A 513 19.70 -16.77 3.66
CA ALA A 513 19.81 -17.77 4.73
C ALA A 513 20.91 -17.42 5.76
N GLN A 514 22.11 -17.02 5.29
CA GLN A 514 23.21 -16.59 6.17
C GLN A 514 22.82 -15.41 7.06
N SER A 515 22.08 -14.47 6.51
CA SER A 515 21.61 -13.28 7.23
C SER A 515 20.52 -13.61 8.24
N LEU A 516 19.58 -14.50 7.86
CA LEU A 516 18.56 -15.02 8.78
C LEU A 516 19.21 -15.76 9.95
N VAL A 517 20.14 -16.70 9.71
CA VAL A 517 20.86 -17.42 10.75
C VAL A 517 21.57 -16.46 11.69
N SER A 518 22.29 -15.47 11.16
CA SER A 518 23.03 -14.51 11.97
C SER A 518 22.13 -13.66 12.85
N LEU A 519 21.03 -13.12 12.32
CA LEU A 519 20.09 -12.31 13.12
C LEU A 519 19.32 -13.16 14.13
N LEU A 520 18.83 -14.34 13.75
CA LEU A 520 18.17 -15.26 14.69
C LEU A 520 19.09 -15.61 15.86
N THR A 521 20.37 -15.90 15.58
CA THR A 521 21.37 -16.18 16.62
C THR A 521 21.56 -15.00 17.56
N ILE A 522 21.63 -13.77 17.05
CA ILE A 522 21.73 -12.55 17.87
C ILE A 522 20.49 -12.41 18.76
N MET A 523 19.29 -12.65 18.22
CA MET A 523 18.05 -12.56 18.99
C MET A 523 17.96 -13.67 20.07
N GLN A 524 18.44 -14.87 19.78
CA GLN A 524 18.53 -15.96 20.76
C GLN A 524 19.50 -15.61 21.90
N LEU A 525 20.66 -15.05 21.59
CA LEU A 525 21.63 -14.62 22.61
C LEU A 525 21.06 -13.51 23.50
N ASP A 526 20.33 -12.56 22.93
CA ASP A 526 19.64 -11.51 23.67
C ASP A 526 18.57 -12.08 24.60
N GLU A 527 17.75 -13.04 24.11
CA GLU A 527 16.76 -13.76 24.92
C GLU A 527 17.42 -14.53 26.09
N LEU A 528 18.51 -15.25 25.83
CA LEU A 528 19.26 -15.94 26.88
C LEU A 528 19.74 -14.98 27.94
N GLY A 529 20.30 -13.82 27.55
CA GLY A 529 20.73 -12.77 28.47
C GLY A 529 19.58 -12.23 29.32
N GLN A 530 18.42 -11.96 28.72
CA GLN A 530 17.23 -11.52 29.44
C GLN A 530 16.66 -12.57 30.41
N ARG A 531 16.85 -13.86 30.11
CA ARG A 531 16.51 -14.98 31.00
C ARG A 531 17.57 -15.28 32.06
N GLY A 532 18.65 -14.50 32.13
CA GLY A 532 19.78 -14.72 33.06
C GLY A 532 20.62 -15.96 32.74
N LYS A 533 20.52 -16.48 31.50
CA LYS A 533 21.26 -17.65 31.04
C LYS A 533 22.53 -17.25 30.27
N ARG A 534 23.53 -18.13 30.27
CA ARG A 534 24.77 -17.97 29.50
C ARG A 534 24.72 -18.74 28.19
N ASP A 535 25.60 -18.37 27.24
CA ASP A 535 25.80 -19.08 25.97
C ASP A 535 26.70 -20.33 26.18
N ASP A 536 26.26 -21.25 27.03
CA ASP A 536 27.03 -22.46 27.34
C ASP A 536 27.09 -23.45 26.16
N ALA A 537 26.13 -23.34 25.25
CA ALA A 537 26.05 -24.16 24.05
C ALA A 537 26.88 -23.61 22.86
N GLY A 538 27.53 -22.45 23.03
CA GLY A 538 28.30 -21.80 21.97
C GLY A 538 27.45 -21.34 20.77
N ILE A 539 26.22 -20.91 21.03
CA ILE A 539 25.25 -20.47 20.02
C ILE A 539 25.84 -19.34 19.17
N SER A 540 26.64 -18.44 19.78
CA SER A 540 27.33 -17.35 19.09
C SER A 540 28.19 -17.80 17.89
N ARG A 541 28.66 -19.03 17.88
CA ARG A 541 29.44 -19.61 16.77
C ARG A 541 28.60 -19.79 15.48
N LYS A 542 27.28 -19.77 15.59
CA LYS A 542 26.36 -19.87 14.44
C LYS A 542 26.24 -18.55 13.66
N ILE A 543 26.83 -17.44 14.13
CA ILE A 543 26.80 -16.16 13.42
C ILE A 543 27.70 -16.23 12.20
N LEU A 544 27.09 -16.31 11.02
CA LEU A 544 27.79 -16.50 9.74
C LEU A 544 28.31 -15.20 9.13
N VAL A 545 27.78 -14.05 9.54
CA VAL A 545 28.22 -12.72 9.09
C VAL A 545 29.31 -12.21 10.04
N GLN A 546 30.56 -12.21 9.56
CA GLN A 546 31.74 -11.93 10.40
C GLN A 546 31.70 -10.57 11.13
N SER A 547 31.18 -9.52 10.48
CA SER A 547 31.03 -8.21 11.12
C SER A 547 30.10 -8.27 12.33
N MET A 548 29.06 -9.07 12.29
CA MET A 548 28.09 -9.27 13.37
C MET A 548 28.68 -10.10 14.52
N ALA A 549 29.46 -11.13 14.22
CA ALA A 549 30.18 -11.89 15.23
C ALA A 549 31.08 -10.97 16.07
N ARG A 550 31.78 -10.04 15.43
CA ARG A 550 32.60 -9.02 16.11
C ARG A 550 31.78 -8.05 16.97
N MET A 551 30.58 -7.65 16.52
CA MET A 551 29.69 -6.78 17.28
C MET A 551 29.16 -7.49 18.53
N VAL A 552 28.70 -8.72 18.41
CA VAL A 552 28.21 -9.51 19.56
C VAL A 552 29.31 -9.73 20.61
N ALA A 553 30.55 -9.95 20.19
CA ALA A 553 31.69 -10.09 21.10
C ALA A 553 31.94 -8.83 21.93
N LYS A 554 31.61 -7.64 21.39
CA LYS A 554 31.74 -6.33 22.06
C LYS A 554 30.50 -5.95 22.86
N ASN A 555 29.32 -6.29 22.36
CA ASN A 555 28.05 -5.89 22.95
C ASN A 555 27.10 -7.09 23.06
N ARG A 556 26.98 -7.64 24.26
CA ARG A 556 26.09 -8.79 24.54
C ARG A 556 24.59 -8.46 24.43
N ASN A 557 24.22 -7.17 24.52
CA ASN A 557 22.86 -6.68 24.42
C ASN A 557 22.54 -6.17 22.98
N LEU A 558 23.31 -6.62 22.00
CA LEU A 558 23.15 -6.19 20.61
C LEU A 558 21.73 -6.42 20.07
N GLY A 559 21.10 -7.53 20.44
CA GLY A 559 19.72 -7.83 20.04
C GLY A 559 18.73 -6.80 20.53
N SER A 560 18.77 -6.45 21.81
CA SER A 560 17.94 -5.39 22.40
C SER A 560 18.20 -4.03 21.75
N LYS A 561 19.46 -3.71 21.45
CA LYS A 561 19.83 -2.47 20.75
C LYS A 561 19.28 -2.41 19.34
N ILE A 562 19.35 -3.48 18.58
CA ILE A 562 18.77 -3.56 17.24
C ILE A 562 17.24 -3.37 17.31
N ARG A 563 16.56 -4.01 18.25
CA ARG A 563 15.11 -3.85 18.45
C ARG A 563 14.72 -2.39 18.78
N GLU A 564 15.50 -1.73 19.61
CA GLU A 564 15.34 -0.31 19.92
C GLU A 564 15.52 0.57 18.67
N ASN A 565 16.59 0.33 17.90
CA ASN A 565 16.85 1.05 16.66
C ASN A 565 15.70 0.88 15.65
N CYS A 566 15.11 -0.31 15.55
CA CYS A 566 13.96 -0.58 14.69
C CYS A 566 12.79 0.33 15.07
N ARG A 567 12.40 0.38 16.34
CA ARG A 567 11.31 1.23 16.84
C ARG A 567 11.59 2.71 16.60
N ASN A 568 12.78 3.17 16.98
CA ASN A 568 13.17 4.57 16.85
C ASN A 568 13.19 5.02 15.39
N ARG A 569 13.68 4.17 14.48
CA ARG A 569 13.70 4.44 13.04
C ARG A 569 12.32 4.76 12.50
N VAL A 570 11.30 3.94 12.86
CA VAL A 570 9.92 4.16 12.42
C VAL A 570 9.32 5.39 13.09
N ALA A 571 9.49 5.51 14.41
CA ALA A 571 8.95 6.62 15.20
C ALA A 571 9.46 7.98 14.72
N GLU A 572 10.74 8.08 14.33
CA GLU A 572 11.36 9.34 13.91
C GLU A 572 11.10 9.68 12.45
N LYS A 573 11.08 8.70 11.54
CA LYS A 573 11.10 8.96 10.09
C LYS A 573 9.87 8.53 9.33
N PHE A 574 9.13 7.54 9.81
CA PHE A 574 8.09 6.88 9.05
C PHE A 574 6.73 6.87 9.77
N ARG A 575 6.42 7.95 10.49
CA ARG A 575 5.07 8.21 10.97
C ARG A 575 4.24 8.86 9.85
N TRP A 576 2.94 8.68 9.87
CA TRP A 576 2.07 9.34 8.90
C TRP A 576 2.14 10.87 8.98
N THR A 577 2.43 11.44 10.15
CA THR A 577 2.68 12.89 10.31
C THR A 577 3.82 13.38 9.44
N ASN A 578 4.91 12.61 9.32
CA ASN A 578 6.04 12.93 8.46
C ASN A 578 5.61 12.88 6.97
N ALA A 579 4.84 11.86 6.59
CA ALA A 579 4.28 11.73 5.24
C ALA A 579 3.35 12.92 4.89
N GLY A 580 2.49 13.33 5.82
CA GLY A 580 1.64 14.51 5.69
C GLY A 580 2.44 15.79 5.43
N GLN A 581 3.50 16.02 6.20
CA GLN A 581 4.37 17.19 6.00
C GLN A 581 5.08 17.14 4.64
N MET A 582 5.53 15.97 4.20
CA MET A 582 6.09 15.80 2.86
C MET A 582 5.05 16.11 1.79
N ALA A 583 3.80 15.65 1.95
CA ALA A 583 2.71 15.90 1.01
C ALA A 583 2.40 17.38 0.89
N LEU A 584 2.30 18.12 2.00
CA LEU A 584 2.09 19.58 1.99
C LEU A 584 3.17 20.32 1.21
N ASN A 585 4.43 19.93 1.39
CA ASN A 585 5.54 20.51 0.63
C ASN A 585 5.40 20.23 -0.88
N ARG A 586 4.99 19.02 -1.28
CA ARG A 586 4.76 18.64 -2.68
C ARG A 586 3.55 19.35 -3.27
N TYR A 587 2.48 19.54 -2.51
CA TYR A 587 1.29 20.29 -2.91
C TYR A 587 1.61 21.75 -3.19
N SER A 588 2.44 22.39 -2.36
CA SER A 588 2.92 23.75 -2.59
C SER A 588 3.71 23.87 -3.90
N VAL A 589 4.61 22.90 -4.16
CA VAL A 589 5.38 22.88 -5.42
C VAL A 589 4.47 22.63 -6.63
N ALA A 590 3.56 21.64 -6.55
CA ALA A 590 2.60 21.32 -7.61
C ALA A 590 1.80 22.57 -8.02
N ARG A 591 1.31 23.31 -7.03
CA ARG A 591 0.57 24.56 -7.25
C ARG A 591 1.43 25.62 -7.94
N SER A 592 2.66 25.83 -7.47
CA SER A 592 3.58 26.78 -8.11
C SER A 592 3.85 26.42 -9.57
N LEU A 593 3.97 25.13 -9.89
CA LEU A 593 4.19 24.66 -11.26
C LEU A 593 2.95 24.84 -12.13
N ALA A 594 1.76 24.53 -11.61
CA ALA A 594 0.49 24.73 -12.32
C ALA A 594 0.29 26.21 -12.70
N LEU A 595 0.54 27.15 -11.79
CA LEU A 595 0.44 28.59 -12.03
C LEU A 595 1.40 29.08 -13.11
N LYS A 596 2.65 28.60 -13.11
CA LYS A 596 3.64 28.95 -14.14
C LYS A 596 3.29 28.43 -15.53
N THR A 597 2.47 27.39 -15.62
CA THR A 597 2.01 26.85 -16.91
C THR A 597 0.91 27.73 -17.53
N LEU A 598 0.14 28.45 -16.70
CA LEU A 598 -0.92 29.33 -17.13
C LEU A 598 -0.43 30.73 -17.56
N GLN A 599 0.70 31.17 -16.99
CA GLN A 599 1.28 32.50 -17.30
C GLN A 599 2.08 32.55 -18.62
N LYS A 600 2.37 31.40 -19.20
CA LYS A 600 3.04 31.22 -20.50
C LYS A 600 2.09 30.75 -21.59
#